data_b434e00f7a3e8b7eaf30717d7c620168
#
_entry.id   b434e00f7a3e8b7eaf30717d7c620168
#
_cell.length_a   1.000
_cell.length_b   1.000
_cell.length_c   1.000
_cell.angle_alpha   90.00
_cell.angle_beta   90.00
_cell.angle_gamma   90.00
#
_symmetry.space_group_name_H-M   'P 1'
#
loop_
_entity.id
_entity.type
_entity.pdbx_description
1 polymer ?
#
loop_
_entity_poly.entity_id
_entity_poly.type
_entity_poly.pdbx_seq_one_letter_code
_entity_poly.pdbx_strand_id
1 'polypeptide(L)'
;MGNNITDRLKYKESVVKFSKKYGVAKAAYKFGECKRTIYRWRNRYDGTLESLKDKSRRPHSHPNQHTEEEIKLIKNYKRNNKDTGLVVLWIKLRQAGYTRTIQGLYHVMQRLGIYKKTPSKKKESEPKEWISGEYPGDKVQVDVKYVPKKCMSKELQERGKKFYQYTAIDEYSRLRYTWFINAHDTYASSEFVKRMVRYFPFKVKTIQTDNGFEFTNRLSWQAFLKSKKTMFEKTLEELEIEYKVIKPHTPKQNGRVERSHRKDQERFYYKRVFYSLEDLRNQGKEWRKEYNNFPMRPLGWLSPREFIEKYKSQEESLFTI
;
A
#
# COMPACT_ATOMS: atom_id res chain seq x y z
N MET A 1 4.50 -39.48 26.29
CA MET A 1 5.45 -39.28 27.42
C MET A 1 6.05 -37.88 27.24
N GLY A 2 5.64 -36.91 28.07
CA GLY A 2 6.15 -35.57 28.00
C GLY A 2 7.61 -35.51 28.41
N ASN A 3 8.51 -35.19 27.49
CA ASN A 3 9.91 -34.89 27.78
C ASN A 3 10.01 -33.60 28.60
N ASN A 4 9.84 -33.72 29.90
CA ASN A 4 10.00 -32.59 30.79
C ASN A 4 11.51 -32.24 30.85
N ILE A 5 11.87 -31.02 30.47
CA ILE A 5 13.28 -30.54 30.48
C ILE A 5 13.94 -30.79 31.83
N THR A 6 13.18 -30.69 32.89
CA THR A 6 13.60 -30.94 34.28
C THR A 6 14.03 -32.41 34.49
N ASP A 7 13.35 -33.40 33.91
CA ASP A 7 13.69 -34.81 34.05
C ASP A 7 15.01 -35.13 33.35
N ARG A 8 15.26 -34.52 32.21
CA ARG A 8 16.54 -34.64 31.48
C ARG A 8 17.72 -34.02 32.24
N LEU A 9 17.50 -32.94 32.97
CA LEU A 9 18.53 -32.33 33.80
C LEU A 9 18.84 -33.16 35.01
N LYS A 10 17.82 -33.70 35.69
CA LYS A 10 17.99 -34.68 36.81
C LYS A 10 18.72 -35.94 36.38
N TYR A 11 18.41 -36.45 35.18
CA TYR A 11 19.16 -37.57 34.58
C TYR A 11 20.65 -37.21 34.41
N LYS A 12 21.00 -36.10 33.79
CA LYS A 12 22.38 -35.64 33.63
C LYS A 12 23.08 -35.52 34.99
N GLU A 13 22.39 -34.97 35.99
CA GLU A 13 22.90 -34.83 37.34
C GLU A 13 23.21 -36.19 37.99
N SER A 14 22.30 -37.17 37.87
CA SER A 14 22.51 -38.51 38.42
C SER A 14 23.73 -39.20 37.78
N VAL A 15 23.90 -39.06 36.47
CA VAL A 15 25.09 -39.57 35.75
C VAL A 15 26.38 -38.93 36.26
N VAL A 16 26.38 -37.58 36.45
CA VAL A 16 27.55 -36.86 36.96
C VAL A 16 27.87 -37.27 38.40
N LYS A 17 26.88 -37.33 39.31
CA LYS A 17 27.06 -37.73 40.68
C LYS A 17 27.58 -39.17 40.78
N PHE A 18 27.03 -40.08 39.98
CA PHE A 18 27.51 -41.49 39.92
C PHE A 18 28.94 -41.53 39.36
N SER A 19 29.26 -40.76 38.33
CA SER A 19 30.61 -40.72 37.75
C SER A 19 31.67 -40.19 38.70
N LYS A 20 31.32 -39.26 39.59
CA LYS A 20 32.20 -38.76 40.65
C LYS A 20 32.49 -39.83 41.69
N LYS A 21 31.50 -40.65 42.04
CA LYS A 21 31.64 -41.69 43.07
C LYS A 21 32.31 -42.96 42.58
N TYR A 22 31.98 -43.41 41.38
CA TYR A 22 32.36 -44.75 40.89
C TYR A 22 33.27 -44.72 39.63
N GLY A 23 33.58 -43.55 39.13
CA GLY A 23 34.40 -43.36 37.94
C GLY A 23 33.61 -43.31 36.63
N VAL A 24 34.18 -42.64 35.63
CA VAL A 24 33.52 -42.37 34.34
C VAL A 24 33.27 -43.63 33.53
N ALA A 25 34.18 -44.62 33.61
CA ALA A 25 34.02 -45.87 32.87
C ALA A 25 32.79 -46.67 33.34
N LYS A 26 32.59 -46.79 34.68
CA LYS A 26 31.41 -47.45 35.27
C LYS A 26 30.13 -46.67 34.97
N ALA A 27 30.18 -45.35 34.99
CA ALA A 27 29.03 -44.52 34.64
C ALA A 27 28.65 -44.67 33.15
N ALA A 28 29.62 -44.70 32.24
CA ALA A 28 29.38 -44.94 30.81
C ALA A 28 28.67 -46.27 30.56
N TYR A 29 29.13 -47.31 31.21
CA TYR A 29 28.52 -48.65 31.14
C TYR A 29 27.07 -48.66 31.68
N LYS A 30 26.88 -48.11 32.87
CA LYS A 30 25.58 -48.14 33.57
C LYS A 30 24.49 -47.34 32.88
N PHE A 31 24.84 -46.15 32.36
CA PHE A 31 23.87 -45.21 31.78
C PHE A 31 23.85 -45.22 30.24
N GLY A 32 24.70 -46.03 29.59
CA GLY A 32 24.77 -46.07 28.13
C GLY A 32 25.31 -44.82 27.47
N GLU A 33 25.98 -43.92 28.23
CA GLU A 33 26.47 -42.63 27.76
C GLU A 33 27.94 -42.70 27.37
N CYS A 34 28.32 -41.97 26.31
CA CYS A 34 29.70 -41.88 25.90
C CYS A 34 30.57 -41.19 26.98
N LYS A 35 31.76 -41.77 27.27
CA LYS A 35 32.73 -41.24 28.24
C LYS A 35 32.98 -39.72 28.03
N ARG A 36 33.10 -39.26 26.76
CA ARG A 36 33.29 -37.85 26.41
C ARG A 36 32.11 -36.97 26.83
N THR A 37 30.89 -37.47 26.74
CA THR A 37 29.67 -36.78 27.18
C THR A 37 29.66 -36.62 28.69
N ILE A 38 30.03 -37.66 29.43
CA ILE A 38 30.09 -37.64 30.89
C ILE A 38 31.17 -36.66 31.37
N TYR A 39 32.37 -36.67 30.76
CA TYR A 39 33.41 -35.68 31.08
C TYR A 39 32.93 -34.27 30.85
N ARG A 40 32.25 -34.02 29.71
CA ARG A 40 31.70 -32.70 29.40
C ARG A 40 30.67 -32.24 30.43
N TRP A 41 29.77 -33.12 30.87
CA TRP A 41 28.80 -32.78 31.91
C TRP A 41 29.47 -32.58 33.28
N ARG A 42 30.43 -33.38 33.62
CA ARG A 42 31.20 -33.30 34.86
C ARG A 42 31.96 -31.97 34.98
N ASN A 43 32.58 -31.54 33.89
CA ASN A 43 33.34 -30.27 33.83
C ASN A 43 32.42 -29.05 33.89
N ARG A 44 31.15 -29.20 33.50
CA ARG A 44 30.17 -28.10 33.55
C ARG A 44 29.39 -28.07 34.86
N TYR A 45 29.36 -29.16 35.61
CA TYR A 45 28.53 -29.26 36.80
C TYR A 45 29.15 -28.53 37.99
N ASP A 46 28.53 -27.43 38.40
CA ASP A 46 28.85 -26.60 39.55
C ASP A 46 28.09 -26.92 40.83
N GLY A 47 27.24 -27.97 40.83
CA GLY A 47 26.35 -28.32 41.91
C GLY A 47 24.89 -27.99 41.67
N THR A 48 24.58 -27.22 40.62
CA THR A 48 23.22 -26.81 40.25
C THR A 48 22.72 -27.52 38.97
N LEU A 49 21.40 -27.77 38.90
CA LEU A 49 20.78 -28.31 37.69
C LEU A 49 20.89 -27.36 36.49
N GLU A 50 20.95 -26.08 36.76
CA GLU A 50 21.07 -25.03 35.73
C GLU A 50 22.36 -25.15 34.91
N SER A 51 23.47 -25.52 35.57
CA SER A 51 24.77 -25.72 34.90
C SER A 51 24.75 -26.84 33.85
N LEU A 52 23.81 -27.79 33.96
CA LEU A 52 23.65 -28.89 33.02
C LEU A 52 22.68 -28.58 31.86
N LYS A 53 22.09 -27.38 31.81
CA LYS A 53 21.27 -26.96 30.68
C LYS A 53 22.10 -26.89 29.40
N ASP A 54 21.50 -27.38 28.31
CA ASP A 54 22.17 -27.26 27.02
C ASP A 54 22.23 -25.79 26.58
N LYS A 55 23.43 -25.32 26.30
CA LYS A 55 23.62 -23.97 25.78
C LYS A 55 23.01 -23.86 24.38
N SER A 56 22.46 -22.70 24.04
CA SER A 56 21.99 -22.43 22.67
C SER A 56 23.13 -22.65 21.68
N ARG A 57 22.83 -23.37 20.61
CA ARG A 57 23.77 -23.56 19.48
C ARG A 57 23.70 -22.40 18.47
N ARG A 58 22.82 -21.42 18.74
CA ARG A 58 22.65 -20.28 17.87
C ARG A 58 23.89 -19.39 17.95
N PRO A 59 24.44 -18.96 16.79
CA PRO A 59 25.54 -17.99 16.77
C PRO A 59 25.15 -16.71 17.51
N HIS A 60 26.09 -16.10 18.21
CA HIS A 60 25.88 -14.82 18.92
C HIS A 60 25.70 -13.66 17.95
N SER A 61 26.36 -13.73 16.79
CA SER A 61 26.23 -12.77 15.71
C SER A 61 26.00 -13.50 14.37
N HIS A 62 25.34 -12.85 13.44
CA HIS A 62 25.12 -13.37 12.10
C HIS A 62 25.44 -12.28 11.09
N PRO A 63 26.25 -12.56 10.01
CA PRO A 63 26.68 -11.54 9.02
C PRO A 63 25.50 -10.77 8.40
N ASN A 64 24.37 -11.46 8.22
CA ASN A 64 23.16 -10.86 7.66
C ASN A 64 22.19 -10.28 8.72
N GLN A 65 22.63 -10.09 9.97
CA GLN A 65 21.80 -9.46 10.99
C GLN A 65 21.63 -7.97 10.68
N HIS A 66 20.41 -7.48 10.85
CA HIS A 66 20.15 -6.04 10.71
C HIS A 66 20.88 -5.25 11.76
N THR A 67 21.47 -4.13 11.36
CA THR A 67 22.12 -3.18 12.26
C THR A 67 21.09 -2.40 13.08
N GLU A 68 21.51 -1.80 14.17
CA GLU A 68 20.62 -0.96 14.98
C GLU A 68 20.09 0.26 14.19
N GLU A 69 20.91 0.81 13.30
CA GLU A 69 20.53 1.92 12.41
C GLU A 69 19.43 1.49 11.42
N GLU A 70 19.59 0.31 10.78
CA GLU A 70 18.57 -0.25 9.91
C GLU A 70 17.25 -0.48 10.68
N ILE A 71 17.34 -0.98 11.93
CA ILE A 71 16.17 -1.20 12.78
C ILE A 71 15.48 0.12 13.15
N LYS A 72 16.25 1.16 13.49
CA LYS A 72 15.74 2.51 13.75
C LYS A 72 15.05 3.08 12.53
N LEU A 73 15.65 2.95 11.35
CA LEU A 73 15.08 3.37 10.07
C LEU A 73 13.73 2.69 9.82
N ILE A 74 13.66 1.35 9.95
CA ILE A 74 12.43 0.57 9.76
C ILE A 74 11.33 1.05 10.73
N LYS A 75 11.64 1.21 12.01
CA LYS A 75 10.69 1.66 13.03
C LYS A 75 10.14 3.06 12.72
N ASN A 76 11.00 4.00 12.34
CA ASN A 76 10.60 5.37 12.00
C ASN A 76 9.69 5.42 10.79
N TYR A 77 10.06 4.75 9.70
CA TYR A 77 9.24 4.69 8.50
C TYR A 77 7.88 4.01 8.76
N LYS A 78 7.85 2.93 9.53
CA LYS A 78 6.59 2.25 9.85
C LYS A 78 5.70 3.08 10.76
N ARG A 79 6.24 3.81 11.73
CA ARG A 79 5.49 4.73 12.60
C ARG A 79 4.76 5.81 11.80
N ASN A 80 5.45 6.40 10.81
CA ASN A 80 4.91 7.46 9.97
C ASN A 80 3.97 6.92 8.86
N ASN A 81 4.05 5.61 8.54
CA ASN A 81 3.31 4.97 7.47
C ASN A 81 2.59 3.70 7.98
N LYS A 82 1.76 3.82 9.01
CA LYS A 82 1.11 2.69 9.73
C LYS A 82 0.38 1.72 8.80
N ASP A 83 -0.37 2.25 7.83
CA ASP A 83 -1.24 1.49 6.94
C ASP A 83 -0.56 1.05 5.63
N THR A 84 0.75 1.20 5.54
CA THR A 84 1.51 0.84 4.35
C THR A 84 1.84 -0.64 4.35
N GLY A 85 1.53 -1.31 3.24
CA GLY A 85 1.89 -2.72 3.03
C GLY A 85 3.40 -2.94 2.92
N LEU A 86 3.83 -4.18 3.17
CA LEU A 86 5.24 -4.56 3.26
C LEU A 86 6.07 -4.12 2.03
N VAL A 87 5.55 -4.38 0.83
CA VAL A 87 6.29 -4.08 -0.42
C VAL A 87 6.51 -2.58 -0.59
N VAL A 88 5.47 -1.78 -0.38
CA VAL A 88 5.57 -0.31 -0.48
C VAL A 88 6.50 0.25 0.58
N LEU A 89 6.44 -0.29 1.81
CA LEU A 89 7.38 0.08 2.86
C LEU A 89 8.83 -0.24 2.47
N TRP A 90 9.06 -1.41 1.89
CA TRP A 90 10.38 -1.82 1.41
C TRP A 90 10.91 -0.89 0.31
N ILE A 91 10.06 -0.50 -0.66
CA ILE A 91 10.45 0.44 -1.73
C ILE A 91 10.84 1.79 -1.14
N LYS A 92 10.03 2.34 -0.22
CA LYS A 92 10.35 3.60 0.47
C LYS A 92 11.64 3.52 1.29
N LEU A 93 11.88 2.39 1.95
CA LEU A 93 13.12 2.16 2.68
C LEU A 93 14.33 2.08 1.74
N ARG A 94 14.18 1.45 0.56
CA ARG A 94 15.26 1.41 -0.45
C ARG A 94 15.61 2.80 -0.97
N GLN A 95 14.62 3.65 -1.21
CA GLN A 95 14.85 5.06 -1.56
C GLN A 95 15.60 5.84 -0.47
N ALA A 96 15.50 5.39 0.80
CA ALA A 96 16.23 5.93 1.95
C ALA A 96 17.55 5.20 2.25
N GLY A 97 18.07 4.37 1.33
CA GLY A 97 19.35 3.70 1.47
C GLY A 97 19.32 2.31 2.10
N TYR A 98 18.14 1.73 2.36
CA TYR A 98 18.04 0.36 2.87
C TYR A 98 18.38 -0.68 1.77
N THR A 99 19.36 -1.56 2.03
CA THR A 99 19.93 -2.46 1.03
C THR A 99 19.41 -3.90 1.11
N ARG A 100 18.76 -4.28 2.23
CA ARG A 100 18.33 -5.67 2.45
C ARG A 100 17.12 -6.05 1.60
N THR A 101 16.93 -7.36 1.42
CA THR A 101 15.81 -7.91 0.66
C THR A 101 14.47 -7.71 1.39
N ILE A 102 13.37 -7.77 0.65
CA ILE A 102 12.01 -7.70 1.20
C ILE A 102 11.74 -8.84 2.20
N GLN A 103 12.33 -10.01 1.97
CA GLN A 103 12.21 -11.16 2.87
C GLN A 103 12.93 -10.88 4.20
N GLY A 104 14.12 -10.27 4.14
CA GLY A 104 14.84 -9.82 5.34
C GLY A 104 14.05 -8.80 6.15
N LEU A 105 13.44 -7.83 5.45
CA LEU A 105 12.54 -6.86 6.09
C LEU A 105 11.35 -7.55 6.77
N TYR A 106 10.70 -8.50 6.09
CA TYR A 106 9.57 -9.25 6.64
C TYR A 106 9.94 -9.94 7.95
N HIS A 107 11.05 -10.68 7.98
CA HIS A 107 11.48 -11.41 9.17
C HIS A 107 11.87 -10.50 10.34
N VAL A 108 12.56 -9.39 10.06
CA VAL A 108 12.89 -8.45 11.14
C VAL A 108 11.64 -7.78 11.71
N MET A 109 10.70 -7.40 10.85
CA MET A 109 9.43 -6.80 11.31
C MET A 109 8.57 -7.77 12.13
N GLN A 110 8.55 -9.06 11.76
CA GLN A 110 7.89 -10.10 12.57
C GLN A 110 8.56 -10.25 13.94
N ARG A 111 9.90 -10.35 13.98
CA ARG A 111 10.66 -10.48 15.23
C ARG A 111 10.46 -9.28 16.16
N LEU A 112 10.31 -8.08 15.59
CA LEU A 112 10.04 -6.85 16.35
C LEU A 112 8.55 -6.68 16.73
N GLY A 113 7.67 -7.60 16.34
CA GLY A 113 6.22 -7.49 16.60
C GLY A 113 5.51 -6.36 15.83
N ILE A 114 6.20 -5.74 14.87
CA ILE A 114 5.68 -4.58 14.12
C ILE A 114 4.75 -5.02 12.98
N TYR A 115 4.90 -6.24 12.49
CA TYR A 115 4.11 -6.79 11.39
C TYR A 115 3.24 -7.94 11.87
N LYS A 116 1.92 -7.71 11.89
CA LYS A 116 0.92 -8.78 12.12
C LYS A 116 0.33 -9.19 10.76
N LYS A 117 0.45 -10.45 10.42
CA LYS A 117 -0.19 -11.01 9.22
C LYS A 117 -1.71 -11.05 9.46
N THR A 118 -2.45 -10.19 8.79
CA THR A 118 -3.91 -10.29 8.77
C THR A 118 -4.30 -11.46 7.86
N PRO A 119 -5.07 -12.45 8.31
CA PRO A 119 -5.54 -13.52 7.45
C PRO A 119 -6.42 -12.91 6.36
N SER A 120 -5.99 -12.98 5.10
CA SER A 120 -6.80 -12.57 3.97
C SER A 120 -7.75 -13.71 3.63
N LYS A 121 -9.05 -13.50 3.72
CA LYS A 121 -10.03 -14.38 3.08
C LYS A 121 -9.82 -14.26 1.56
N LYS A 122 -9.19 -15.24 0.95
CA LYS A 122 -9.12 -15.37 -0.50
C LYS A 122 -10.55 -15.64 -0.99
N LYS A 123 -11.16 -14.65 -1.66
CA LYS A 123 -12.25 -14.93 -2.57
C LYS A 123 -11.63 -15.39 -3.88
N GLU A 124 -11.86 -16.62 -4.24
CA GLU A 124 -11.59 -17.11 -5.57
C GLU A 124 -12.53 -16.38 -6.51
N SER A 125 -12.01 -15.53 -7.35
CA SER A 125 -12.70 -14.90 -8.45
C SER A 125 -11.89 -15.17 -9.70
N GLU A 126 -12.54 -15.70 -10.71
CA GLU A 126 -11.94 -15.84 -12.03
C GLU A 126 -11.41 -14.49 -12.52
N PRO A 127 -10.18 -14.45 -13.05
CA PRO A 127 -9.63 -13.23 -13.63
C PRO A 127 -10.43 -12.86 -14.86
N LYS A 128 -11.24 -11.81 -14.79
CA LYS A 128 -11.87 -11.21 -15.97
C LYS A 128 -10.87 -10.27 -16.61
N GLU A 129 -10.54 -10.51 -17.86
CA GLU A 129 -9.79 -9.57 -18.68
C GLU A 129 -10.59 -8.27 -18.84
N TRP A 130 -10.00 -7.17 -18.36
CA TRP A 130 -10.55 -5.83 -18.55
C TRP A 130 -9.72 -5.15 -19.61
N ILE A 131 -10.36 -4.69 -20.69
CA ILE A 131 -9.71 -3.83 -21.68
C ILE A 131 -9.32 -2.55 -20.97
N SER A 132 -8.05 -2.42 -20.68
CA SER A 132 -7.42 -1.21 -20.11
C SER A 132 -6.95 -0.34 -21.26
N GLY A 133 -6.75 0.96 -21.00
CA GLY A 133 -6.06 1.83 -21.95
C GLY A 133 -4.70 1.25 -22.36
N GLU A 134 -4.30 1.43 -23.60
CA GLU A 134 -3.09 0.84 -24.19
C GLU A 134 -1.84 1.71 -23.98
N TYR A 135 -2.03 3.02 -23.83
CA TYR A 135 -0.96 4.00 -23.60
C TYR A 135 -1.46 5.15 -22.70
N PRO A 136 -0.56 6.00 -22.18
CA PRO A 136 -0.96 7.14 -21.35
C PRO A 136 -1.87 8.11 -22.11
N GLY A 137 -3.06 8.37 -21.58
CA GLY A 137 -4.04 9.25 -22.19
C GLY A 137 -5.04 8.57 -23.14
N ASP A 138 -4.87 7.29 -23.48
CA ASP A 138 -5.84 6.57 -24.31
C ASP A 138 -7.24 6.58 -23.67
N LYS A 139 -7.32 6.36 -22.34
CA LYS A 139 -8.59 6.37 -21.62
C LYS A 139 -8.47 6.91 -20.20
N VAL A 140 -9.18 8.00 -19.93
CA VAL A 140 -9.23 8.65 -18.62
C VAL A 140 -10.61 8.47 -18.01
N GLN A 141 -10.67 7.90 -16.79
CA GLN A 141 -11.90 7.82 -16.00
C GLN A 141 -12.08 9.10 -15.19
N VAL A 142 -13.27 9.69 -15.27
CA VAL A 142 -13.66 10.88 -14.50
C VAL A 142 -14.86 10.59 -13.63
N ASP A 143 -14.85 11.10 -12.41
CA ASP A 143 -15.94 10.96 -11.46
C ASP A 143 -15.95 12.11 -10.45
N VAL A 144 -17.11 12.37 -9.86
CA VAL A 144 -17.32 13.43 -8.85
C VAL A 144 -17.87 12.82 -7.58
N LYS A 145 -17.35 13.27 -6.47
CA LYS A 145 -17.90 12.87 -5.16
C LYS A 145 -18.04 14.04 -4.20
N TYR A 146 -18.96 13.90 -3.25
CA TYR A 146 -19.07 14.83 -2.14
C TYR A 146 -17.88 14.71 -1.18
N VAL A 147 -17.39 15.84 -0.72
CA VAL A 147 -16.49 15.90 0.45
C VAL A 147 -17.31 15.56 1.69
N PRO A 148 -16.88 14.59 2.53
CA PRO A 148 -17.65 14.18 3.69
C PRO A 148 -17.83 15.34 4.67
N LYS A 149 -19.08 15.62 5.09
CA LYS A 149 -19.40 16.70 6.03
C LYS A 149 -18.58 16.65 7.31
N LYS A 150 -18.34 15.46 7.86
CA LYS A 150 -17.55 15.26 9.09
C LYS A 150 -16.07 15.71 9.00
N CYS A 151 -15.59 15.97 7.78
CA CYS A 151 -14.24 16.49 7.53
C CYS A 151 -14.22 18.00 7.38
N MET A 152 -15.35 18.67 7.50
CA MET A 152 -15.46 20.13 7.46
C MET A 152 -15.57 20.70 8.87
N SER A 153 -15.08 21.92 9.09
CA SER A 153 -15.22 22.61 10.36
C SER A 153 -16.71 22.77 10.74
N LYS A 154 -17.00 22.91 12.04
CA LYS A 154 -18.37 23.09 12.53
C LYS A 154 -19.06 24.28 11.85
N GLU A 155 -18.34 25.40 11.71
CA GLU A 155 -18.84 26.61 11.03
C GLU A 155 -19.29 26.35 9.58
N LEU A 156 -18.51 25.60 8.79
CA LEU A 156 -18.88 25.23 7.41
C LEU A 156 -20.08 24.28 7.38
N GLN A 157 -20.18 23.38 8.36
CA GLN A 157 -21.32 22.45 8.47
C GLN A 157 -22.62 23.19 8.81
N GLU A 158 -22.58 24.14 9.76
CA GLU A 158 -23.70 24.96 10.17
C GLU A 158 -24.19 25.89 9.05
N ARG A 159 -23.28 26.45 8.27
CA ARG A 159 -23.60 27.22 7.06
C ARG A 159 -24.09 26.36 5.87
N GLY A 160 -24.23 25.06 6.03
CA GLY A 160 -24.73 24.16 4.99
C GLY A 160 -23.83 24.08 3.74
N LYS A 161 -22.54 24.47 3.84
CA LYS A 161 -21.63 24.45 2.70
C LYS A 161 -21.40 23.03 2.22
N LYS A 162 -21.36 22.85 0.88
CA LYS A 162 -21.07 21.59 0.22
C LYS A 162 -19.86 21.78 -0.68
N PHE A 163 -18.90 20.84 -0.59
CA PHE A 163 -17.76 20.80 -1.49
C PHE A 163 -17.74 19.49 -2.25
N TYR A 164 -17.22 19.54 -3.46
CA TYR A 164 -17.16 18.43 -4.39
C TYR A 164 -15.72 18.19 -4.78
N GLN A 165 -15.35 16.94 -4.92
CA GLN A 165 -14.07 16.48 -5.46
C GLN A 165 -14.30 15.92 -6.84
N TYR A 166 -13.79 16.59 -7.85
CA TYR A 166 -13.63 16.06 -9.19
C TYR A 166 -12.33 15.27 -9.28
N THR A 167 -12.38 14.11 -9.89
CA THR A 167 -11.22 13.21 -10.00
C THR A 167 -11.13 12.64 -11.40
N ALA A 168 -9.95 12.76 -12.01
CA ALA A 168 -9.60 12.10 -13.25
C ALA A 168 -8.43 11.14 -13.01
N ILE A 169 -8.51 9.92 -13.55
CA ILE A 169 -7.44 8.92 -13.48
C ILE A 169 -7.22 8.34 -14.87
N ASP A 170 -5.99 8.44 -15.35
CA ASP A 170 -5.57 7.72 -16.54
C ASP A 170 -5.52 6.20 -16.27
N GLU A 171 -6.17 5.41 -17.13
CA GLU A 171 -6.27 3.96 -16.94
C GLU A 171 -4.95 3.24 -17.08
N TYR A 172 -4.05 3.73 -17.91
CA TYR A 172 -2.76 3.11 -18.18
C TYR A 172 -1.74 3.44 -17.08
N SER A 173 -1.41 4.72 -16.93
CA SER A 173 -0.37 5.19 -16.01
C SER A 173 -0.81 5.36 -14.56
N ARG A 174 -2.12 5.34 -14.28
CA ARG A 174 -2.70 5.67 -12.97
C ARG A 174 -2.44 7.11 -12.52
N LEU A 175 -1.91 7.97 -13.39
CA LEU A 175 -1.72 9.38 -13.08
C LEU A 175 -3.08 10.00 -12.76
N ARG A 176 -3.13 10.74 -11.66
CA ARG A 176 -4.39 11.30 -11.13
C ARG A 176 -4.34 12.82 -11.08
N TYR A 177 -5.44 13.44 -11.53
CA TYR A 177 -5.74 14.84 -11.27
C TYR A 177 -6.97 14.95 -10.37
N THR A 178 -6.95 15.86 -9.38
CA THR A 178 -8.07 16.16 -8.50
C THR A 178 -8.26 17.66 -8.38
N TRP A 179 -9.52 18.09 -8.33
CA TRP A 179 -9.90 19.47 -8.13
C TRP A 179 -11.08 19.59 -7.19
N PHE A 180 -11.08 20.59 -6.33
CA PHE A 180 -12.11 20.83 -5.32
C PHE A 180 -12.84 22.14 -5.59
N ILE A 181 -14.17 22.08 -5.55
CA ILE A 181 -15.04 23.22 -5.87
C ILE A 181 -16.35 23.10 -5.08
N ASN A 182 -17.08 24.21 -4.99
CA ASN A 182 -18.40 24.29 -4.34
C ASN A 182 -19.57 24.17 -5.35
N ALA A 183 -19.31 23.81 -6.57
CA ALA A 183 -20.29 23.62 -7.63
C ALA A 183 -20.30 22.17 -8.14
N HIS A 184 -21.49 21.68 -8.52
CA HIS A 184 -21.73 20.34 -9.05
C HIS A 184 -22.67 20.45 -10.24
N ASP A 185 -22.14 20.96 -11.34
CA ASP A 185 -22.88 21.23 -12.56
C ASP A 185 -21.99 21.02 -13.81
N THR A 186 -22.57 21.17 -14.97
CA THR A 186 -21.89 20.94 -16.24
C THR A 186 -20.78 22.00 -16.52
N TYR A 187 -20.88 23.21 -15.95
CA TYR A 187 -19.84 24.23 -16.10
C TYR A 187 -18.61 23.89 -15.27
N ALA A 188 -18.84 23.43 -14.02
CA ALA A 188 -17.76 22.95 -13.16
C ALA A 188 -17.04 21.74 -13.79
N SER A 189 -17.78 20.81 -14.39
CA SER A 189 -17.22 19.67 -15.11
C SER A 189 -16.41 20.09 -16.33
N SER A 190 -16.87 21.06 -17.09
CA SER A 190 -16.17 21.64 -18.22
C SER A 190 -14.83 22.28 -17.80
N GLU A 191 -14.87 23.16 -16.79
CA GLU A 191 -13.67 23.80 -16.25
C GLU A 191 -12.66 22.76 -15.67
N PHE A 192 -13.17 21.71 -15.05
CA PHE A 192 -12.35 20.60 -14.56
C PHE A 192 -11.57 19.93 -15.70
N VAL A 193 -12.23 19.63 -16.83
CA VAL A 193 -11.56 19.01 -18.00
C VAL A 193 -10.46 19.92 -18.55
N LYS A 194 -10.74 21.23 -18.73
CA LYS A 194 -9.75 22.19 -19.19
C LYS A 194 -8.50 22.23 -18.32
N ARG A 195 -8.69 22.16 -16.99
CA ARG A 195 -7.58 22.09 -16.02
C ARG A 195 -6.85 20.75 -16.06
N MET A 196 -7.57 19.66 -16.20
CA MET A 196 -7.03 18.30 -16.27
C MET A 196 -6.12 18.14 -17.50
N VAL A 197 -6.57 18.57 -18.67
CA VAL A 197 -5.80 18.49 -19.91
C VAL A 197 -4.49 19.30 -19.81
N ARG A 198 -4.50 20.47 -19.17
CA ARG A 198 -3.27 21.24 -18.89
C ARG A 198 -2.33 20.57 -17.89
N TYR A 199 -2.85 19.74 -17.01
CA TYR A 199 -2.07 19.06 -15.98
C TYR A 199 -1.42 17.78 -16.48
N PHE A 200 -2.11 17.01 -17.34
CA PHE A 200 -1.57 15.76 -17.84
C PHE A 200 -0.45 16.02 -18.86
N PRO A 201 0.69 15.29 -18.75
CA PRO A 201 1.84 15.49 -19.64
C PRO A 201 1.72 14.70 -20.96
N PHE A 202 0.49 14.33 -21.34
CA PHE A 202 0.14 13.60 -22.57
C PHE A 202 -1.23 14.06 -23.11
N LYS A 203 -1.49 13.83 -24.40
CA LYS A 203 -2.80 14.09 -25.02
C LYS A 203 -3.81 13.07 -24.50
N VAL A 204 -5.01 13.53 -24.13
CA VAL A 204 -6.12 12.68 -23.70
C VAL A 204 -6.97 12.36 -24.92
N LYS A 205 -7.15 11.07 -25.26
CA LYS A 205 -7.97 10.60 -26.38
C LYS A 205 -9.41 10.41 -25.97
N THR A 206 -9.65 9.69 -24.89
CA THR A 206 -11.00 9.31 -24.46
C THR A 206 -11.23 9.66 -23.00
N ILE A 207 -12.37 10.27 -22.69
CA ILE A 207 -12.87 10.44 -21.31
C ILE A 207 -14.07 9.55 -21.10
N GLN A 208 -14.06 8.82 -19.97
CA GLN A 208 -15.18 7.98 -19.53
C GLN A 208 -15.73 8.48 -18.21
N THR A 209 -17.07 8.67 -18.14
CA THR A 209 -17.78 9.05 -16.91
C THR A 209 -18.94 8.08 -16.65
N ASP A 210 -19.56 8.22 -15.50
CA ASP A 210 -20.91 7.70 -15.27
C ASP A 210 -21.99 8.58 -15.98
N ASN A 211 -23.27 8.30 -15.70
CA ASN A 211 -24.41 9.02 -16.28
C ASN A 211 -24.86 10.21 -15.40
N GLY A 212 -23.95 10.82 -14.62
CA GLY A 212 -24.27 11.99 -13.80
C GLY A 212 -24.75 13.19 -14.64
N PHE A 213 -25.71 13.97 -14.11
CA PHE A 213 -26.25 15.14 -14.81
C PHE A 213 -25.20 16.26 -15.01
N GLU A 214 -24.14 16.26 -14.21
CA GLU A 214 -22.99 17.15 -14.38
C GLU A 214 -22.19 16.85 -15.64
N PHE A 215 -22.34 15.65 -16.21
CA PHE A 215 -21.64 15.23 -17.41
C PHE A 215 -22.57 15.12 -18.62
N THR A 216 -23.78 14.54 -18.48
CA THR A 216 -24.64 14.23 -19.63
C THR A 216 -26.12 14.32 -19.29
N ASN A 217 -26.91 14.67 -20.30
CA ASN A 217 -28.38 14.71 -20.23
C ASN A 217 -29.05 13.39 -20.67
N ARG A 218 -28.29 12.33 -21.00
CA ARG A 218 -28.81 11.10 -21.62
C ARG A 218 -29.91 10.41 -20.81
N LEU A 219 -29.83 10.50 -19.47
CA LEU A 219 -30.85 9.94 -18.57
C LEU A 219 -31.88 10.94 -18.08
N SER A 220 -31.92 12.15 -18.65
CA SER A 220 -32.95 13.13 -18.29
C SER A 220 -34.35 12.56 -18.60
N TRP A 221 -35.28 12.76 -17.67
CA TRP A 221 -36.69 12.42 -17.89
C TRP A 221 -37.38 13.38 -18.88
N GLN A 222 -36.84 14.62 -19.07
CA GLN A 222 -37.30 15.59 -20.03
C GLN A 222 -36.74 15.30 -21.41
N ALA A 223 -37.61 14.89 -22.34
CA ALA A 223 -37.21 14.46 -23.68
C ALA A 223 -36.37 15.54 -24.44
N PHE A 224 -36.74 16.82 -24.34
CA PHE A 224 -36.01 17.93 -25.01
C PHE A 224 -34.62 18.15 -24.48
N LEU A 225 -34.30 17.77 -23.22
CA LEU A 225 -32.94 17.85 -22.65
C LEU A 225 -32.06 16.73 -23.17
N LYS A 226 -32.63 15.55 -23.50
CA LYS A 226 -31.82 14.45 -24.03
C LYS A 226 -31.13 14.78 -25.34
N SER A 227 -31.73 15.65 -26.16
CA SER A 227 -31.14 16.08 -27.44
C SER A 227 -30.13 17.21 -27.30
N LYS A 228 -30.06 17.87 -26.14
CA LYS A 228 -29.15 18.98 -25.92
C LYS A 228 -27.86 18.49 -25.26
N LYS A 229 -26.73 18.82 -25.94
CA LYS A 229 -25.40 18.60 -25.35
C LYS A 229 -25.18 19.47 -24.13
N THR A 230 -24.63 18.91 -23.09
CA THR A 230 -24.17 19.66 -21.91
C THR A 230 -22.96 20.55 -22.23
N MET A 231 -22.64 21.49 -21.36
CA MET A 231 -21.43 22.29 -21.52
C MET A 231 -20.18 21.43 -21.45
N PHE A 232 -20.19 20.37 -20.63
CA PHE A 232 -19.13 19.37 -20.56
C PHE A 232 -18.93 18.67 -21.92
N GLU A 233 -20.00 18.16 -22.54
CA GLU A 233 -19.94 17.48 -23.86
C GLU A 233 -19.42 18.42 -24.95
N LYS A 234 -19.87 19.69 -24.98
CA LYS A 234 -19.36 20.71 -25.92
C LYS A 234 -17.87 20.96 -25.72
N THR A 235 -17.41 21.07 -24.48
CA THR A 235 -15.98 21.27 -24.19
C THR A 235 -15.14 20.07 -24.63
N LEU A 236 -15.64 18.84 -24.53
CA LEU A 236 -14.92 17.66 -25.03
C LEU A 236 -14.78 17.70 -26.56
N GLU A 237 -15.82 18.14 -27.26
CA GLU A 237 -15.77 18.34 -28.73
C GLU A 237 -14.76 19.42 -29.13
N GLU A 238 -14.77 20.57 -28.46
CA GLU A 238 -13.79 21.65 -28.67
C GLU A 238 -12.33 21.18 -28.44
N LEU A 239 -12.13 20.23 -27.52
CA LEU A 239 -10.82 19.66 -27.20
C LEU A 239 -10.48 18.40 -28.04
N GLU A 240 -11.36 18.00 -28.97
CA GLU A 240 -11.22 16.77 -29.76
C GLU A 240 -11.05 15.51 -28.92
N ILE A 241 -11.77 15.41 -27.79
CA ILE A 241 -11.73 14.29 -26.86
C ILE A 241 -12.97 13.43 -27.06
N GLU A 242 -12.78 12.12 -27.30
CA GLU A 242 -13.86 11.15 -27.40
C GLU A 242 -14.56 10.97 -26.04
N TYR A 243 -15.89 10.97 -26.04
CA TYR A 243 -16.68 10.83 -24.83
C TYR A 243 -17.36 9.45 -24.76
N LYS A 244 -17.08 8.72 -23.68
CA LYS A 244 -17.72 7.42 -23.36
C LYS A 244 -18.44 7.48 -22.03
N VAL A 245 -19.67 6.99 -22.02
CA VAL A 245 -20.48 6.86 -20.80
C VAL A 245 -20.60 5.39 -20.45
N ILE A 246 -20.43 5.04 -19.19
CA ILE A 246 -20.59 3.67 -18.73
C ILE A 246 -22.05 3.21 -18.90
N LYS A 247 -22.24 1.92 -19.13
CA LYS A 247 -23.60 1.34 -19.17
C LYS A 247 -24.26 1.52 -17.80
N PRO A 248 -25.57 1.83 -17.75
CA PRO A 248 -26.31 1.89 -16.50
C PRO A 248 -26.11 0.60 -15.69
N HIS A 249 -26.04 0.72 -14.37
CA HIS A 249 -25.82 -0.39 -13.43
C HIS A 249 -24.53 -1.21 -13.62
N THR A 250 -23.50 -0.64 -14.29
CA THR A 250 -22.19 -1.27 -14.44
C THR A 250 -21.04 -0.49 -13.80
N PRO A 251 -21.05 -0.27 -12.47
CA PRO A 251 -20.03 0.56 -11.78
C PRO A 251 -18.60 0.02 -11.95
N LYS A 252 -18.47 -1.27 -12.25
CA LYS A 252 -17.16 -1.89 -12.50
C LYS A 252 -16.36 -1.23 -13.63
N GLN A 253 -17.05 -0.59 -14.60
CA GLN A 253 -16.39 0.11 -15.71
C GLN A 253 -15.64 1.36 -15.23
N ASN A 254 -16.08 2.01 -14.13
CA ASN A 254 -15.42 3.18 -13.51
C ASN A 254 -14.57 2.81 -12.26
N GLY A 255 -14.26 1.53 -12.12
CA GLY A 255 -13.65 0.96 -10.91
C GLY A 255 -12.26 1.52 -10.54
N ARG A 256 -11.56 2.21 -11.44
CA ARG A 256 -10.25 2.82 -11.13
C ARG A 256 -10.41 4.08 -10.32
N VAL A 257 -11.31 4.95 -10.75
CA VAL A 257 -11.60 6.19 -10.03
C VAL A 257 -12.32 5.89 -8.70
N GLU A 258 -13.27 4.96 -8.66
CA GLU A 258 -13.91 4.49 -7.43
C GLU A 258 -12.90 3.97 -6.40
N ARG A 259 -11.96 3.15 -6.84
CA ARG A 259 -10.88 2.64 -5.97
C ARG A 259 -10.00 3.76 -5.42
N SER A 260 -9.77 4.82 -6.21
CA SER A 260 -9.03 5.98 -5.74
C SER A 260 -9.82 6.76 -4.68
N HIS A 261 -11.13 6.92 -4.86
CA HIS A 261 -12.02 7.55 -3.89
C HIS A 261 -12.04 6.79 -2.55
N ARG A 262 -11.96 5.47 -2.58
CA ARG A 262 -11.82 4.67 -1.37
C ARG A 262 -10.51 4.99 -0.63
N LYS A 263 -9.39 5.12 -1.35
CA LYS A 263 -8.12 5.56 -0.75
C LYS A 263 -8.20 6.97 -0.19
N ASP A 264 -8.92 7.88 -0.88
CA ASP A 264 -9.15 9.23 -0.37
C ASP A 264 -9.91 9.18 0.96
N GLN A 265 -10.95 8.34 1.06
CA GLN A 265 -11.70 8.17 2.29
C GLN A 265 -10.83 7.66 3.44
N GLU A 266 -9.99 6.64 3.19
CA GLU A 266 -9.16 5.98 4.20
C GLU A 266 -7.96 6.84 4.64
N ARG A 267 -7.36 7.63 3.75
CA ARG A 267 -6.06 8.27 3.98
C ARG A 267 -6.08 9.79 3.99
N PHE A 268 -7.01 10.40 3.27
CA PHE A 268 -7.11 11.84 3.18
C PHE A 268 -8.21 12.37 4.08
N TYR A 269 -9.45 11.96 3.86
CA TYR A 269 -10.59 12.50 4.60
C TYR A 269 -10.65 12.05 6.06
N TYR A 270 -10.35 10.80 6.37
CA TYR A 270 -10.47 10.27 7.74
C TYR A 270 -9.61 11.00 8.78
N LYS A 271 -8.51 11.61 8.35
CA LYS A 271 -7.49 12.18 9.25
C LYS A 271 -7.44 13.71 9.24
N ARG A 272 -8.33 14.39 8.52
CA ARG A 272 -8.22 15.83 8.27
C ARG A 272 -9.52 16.56 8.53
N VAL A 273 -9.39 17.85 8.91
CA VAL A 273 -10.48 18.79 9.00
C VAL A 273 -10.17 19.97 8.08
N PHE A 274 -11.16 20.44 7.33
CA PHE A 274 -11.04 21.54 6.39
C PHE A 274 -11.82 22.75 6.89
N TYR A 275 -11.17 23.90 6.88
CA TYR A 275 -11.71 25.15 7.38
C TYR A 275 -12.24 26.06 6.28
N SER A 276 -11.79 25.86 5.04
CA SER A 276 -12.26 26.61 3.87
C SER A 276 -12.09 25.77 2.61
N LEU A 277 -12.66 26.23 1.48
CA LEU A 277 -12.43 25.63 0.17
C LEU A 277 -10.95 25.74 -0.24
N GLU A 278 -10.30 26.84 0.11
CA GLU A 278 -8.88 27.07 -0.20
C GLU A 278 -7.99 26.12 0.61
N ASP A 279 -8.24 25.96 1.90
CA ASP A 279 -7.57 24.99 2.75
C ASP A 279 -7.72 23.56 2.18
N LEU A 280 -8.94 23.17 1.80
CA LEU A 280 -9.21 21.89 1.13
C LEU A 280 -8.42 21.73 -0.16
N ARG A 281 -8.31 22.79 -0.98
CA ARG A 281 -7.52 22.78 -2.22
C ARG A 281 -6.03 22.59 -1.94
N ASN A 282 -5.49 23.30 -0.96
CA ASN A 282 -4.08 23.22 -0.59
C ASN A 282 -3.73 21.82 -0.06
N GLN A 283 -4.50 21.30 0.90
CA GLN A 283 -4.31 19.95 1.40
C GLN A 283 -4.53 18.89 0.32
N GLY A 284 -5.49 19.08 -0.58
CA GLY A 284 -5.77 18.21 -1.71
C GLY A 284 -4.65 18.19 -2.75
N LYS A 285 -3.96 19.33 -2.98
CA LYS A 285 -2.78 19.40 -3.84
C LYS A 285 -1.63 18.56 -3.29
N GLU A 286 -1.38 18.62 -1.99
CA GLU A 286 -0.36 17.79 -1.37
C GLU A 286 -0.73 16.30 -1.38
N TRP A 287 -2.00 15.97 -1.13
CA TRP A 287 -2.49 14.60 -1.25
C TRP A 287 -2.37 14.05 -2.68
N ARG A 288 -2.66 14.85 -3.71
CA ARG A 288 -2.47 14.48 -5.12
C ARG A 288 -1.00 14.20 -5.43
N LYS A 289 -0.07 15.02 -4.93
CA LYS A 289 1.37 14.76 -5.05
C LYS A 289 1.75 13.43 -4.40
N GLU A 290 1.28 13.19 -3.16
CA GLU A 290 1.53 11.93 -2.46
C GLU A 290 1.00 10.73 -3.25
N TYR A 291 -0.22 10.82 -3.78
CA TYR A 291 -0.82 9.75 -4.57
C TYR A 291 0.00 9.45 -5.83
N ASN A 292 0.39 10.49 -6.58
CA ASN A 292 1.11 10.35 -7.84
C ASN A 292 2.58 9.92 -7.67
N ASN A 293 3.12 10.02 -6.46
CA ASN A 293 4.45 9.52 -6.07
C ASN A 293 4.37 8.20 -5.27
N PHE A 294 3.19 7.59 -5.18
CA PHE A 294 3.02 6.35 -4.41
C PHE A 294 3.26 5.13 -5.31
N PRO A 295 4.18 4.20 -4.93
CA PRO A 295 4.46 3.00 -5.71
C PRO A 295 3.23 2.08 -5.82
N MET A 296 2.90 1.65 -7.04
CA MET A 296 1.72 0.84 -7.32
C MET A 296 2.08 -0.50 -7.96
N ARG A 297 1.51 -1.59 -7.46
CA ARG A 297 1.73 -2.93 -8.00
C ARG A 297 1.45 -3.06 -9.51
N PRO A 298 0.33 -2.51 -10.06
CA PRO A 298 0.06 -2.60 -11.50
C PRO A 298 1.08 -1.89 -12.38
N LEU A 299 1.89 -1.00 -11.83
CA LEU A 299 2.95 -0.25 -12.53
C LEU A 299 4.35 -0.84 -12.27
N GLY A 300 4.43 -2.13 -11.90
CA GLY A 300 5.70 -2.73 -11.55
C GLY A 300 6.36 -2.11 -10.31
N TRP A 301 5.56 -1.56 -9.40
CA TRP A 301 5.97 -0.84 -8.19
C TRP A 301 6.61 0.53 -8.44
N LEU A 302 6.50 1.05 -9.66
CA LEU A 302 6.73 2.46 -9.93
C LEU A 302 5.55 3.30 -9.44
N SER A 303 5.79 4.55 -9.12
CA SER A 303 4.74 5.55 -8.96
C SER A 303 4.19 5.97 -10.33
N PRO A 304 2.97 6.54 -10.40
CA PRO A 304 2.44 7.08 -11.65
C PRO A 304 3.38 8.06 -12.36
N ARG A 305 4.12 8.89 -11.63
CA ARG A 305 5.10 9.82 -12.21
C ARG A 305 6.31 9.11 -12.79
N GLU A 306 6.95 8.26 -11.99
CA GLU A 306 8.10 7.47 -12.46
C GLU A 306 7.74 6.60 -13.68
N PHE A 307 6.51 6.07 -13.69
CA PHE A 307 6.01 5.28 -14.81
C PHE A 307 5.91 6.12 -16.11
N ILE A 308 5.37 7.35 -16.02
CA ILE A 308 5.28 8.27 -17.17
C ILE A 308 6.67 8.71 -17.65
N GLU A 309 7.57 9.03 -16.73
CA GLU A 309 8.95 9.42 -17.07
C GLU A 309 9.65 8.29 -17.82
N LYS A 310 9.53 7.06 -17.33
CA LYS A 310 10.06 5.86 -17.98
C LYS A 310 9.43 5.64 -19.37
N TYR A 311 8.12 5.81 -19.50
CA TYR A 311 7.41 5.66 -20.78
C TYR A 311 7.93 6.66 -21.83
N LYS A 312 8.06 7.92 -21.45
CA LYS A 312 8.61 8.97 -22.34
C LYS A 312 10.03 8.69 -22.79
N SER A 313 10.90 8.27 -21.86
CA SER A 313 12.28 7.90 -22.21
C SER A 313 12.36 6.74 -23.19
N GLN A 314 11.41 5.79 -23.12
CA GLN A 314 11.31 4.69 -24.06
C GLN A 314 10.83 5.15 -25.46
N GLU A 315 9.84 6.07 -25.52
CA GLU A 315 9.40 6.65 -26.79
C GLU A 315 10.53 7.45 -27.45
N GLU A 316 11.21 8.32 -26.71
CA GLU A 316 12.33 9.12 -27.24
C GLU A 316 13.45 8.22 -27.79
N SER A 317 13.74 7.09 -27.16
CA SER A 317 14.75 6.12 -27.65
C SER A 317 14.36 5.42 -28.95
N LEU A 318 13.07 5.27 -29.24
CA LEU A 318 12.56 4.66 -30.47
C LEU A 318 12.60 5.62 -31.67
N PHE A 319 12.61 6.94 -31.43
CA PHE A 319 12.71 7.95 -32.48
C PHE A 319 14.15 8.43 -32.76
N THR A 320 15.15 7.92 -32.01
CA THR A 320 16.56 8.31 -32.17
C THR A 320 17.36 7.27 -33.00
N ILE A 321 16.69 6.31 -33.62
CA ILE A 321 17.25 5.38 -34.62
C ILE A 321 16.72 5.76 -36.01
#